data_5b9b537ec8a9887955bdb0b153d17fef
#
_entry.id   5b9b537ec8a9887955bdb0b153d17fef
#
_cell.length_a   1.000
_cell.length_b   1.000
_cell.length_c   1.000
_cell.angle_alpha   90.00
_cell.angle_beta   90.00
_cell.angle_gamma   90.00
#
_symmetry.space_group_name_H-M   'P 1'
#
loop_
_entity.id
_entity.type
_entity.pdbx_description
1 polymer ?
#
loop_
_entity_poly.entity_id
_entity_poly.type
_entity_poly.pdbx_seq_one_letter_code
_entity_poly.pdbx_strand_id
1 'polypeptide(L)'
;MRVLLALLLSAGPALAEPAIPRFVEEPGPDSTYAGGWEYMVGGGAASFDCDADGFADLLLAGGEAPARFLRNRSAQGGPLDFAAEPSGLELTAVTGAYPLDVDSDGVMDLALLRVGETVLMRGLGGCRFARANEDWGFDGGDAWTTAFAATWEVGADWPTLALGTYIDRTQEDFPWGSCTENRLYRPAGKGFAAPLPLTPSYCALSMLFTDWNRSGQPALRVSNDREYYKGGQEQLWHLAPGETPRLYTEAEGWARLRIWGMGIASQDLTGDGYPEYFLTSMADNKLQSLAATDAPLLPRYDDIAFARGATAHRPPEGGDLRPSTAWHPEFADVNNDGLSDLFIAKGNVSEMPDFAMEDPNNLLLQRPDGSFREAAAEAGVASLVTARGAALADFNMDGLLDLVVVNRNAPAQLWRNAGGATGHWIGVRPRQPGPNPDAVGGWLELRQGERIARREITVGGGHAGARLAGCTWGSAPGRKRSCG
;
A
#
# COMPACT_ATOMS: atom_id res chain seq x y z
N MET A 1 21.52 64.68 7.71
CA MET A 1 21.41 63.55 8.59
C MET A 1 20.83 62.39 7.78
N ARG A 2 21.67 61.46 7.28
CA ARG A 2 21.24 60.28 6.49
C ARG A 2 21.10 59.12 7.48
N VAL A 3 19.87 58.62 7.66
CA VAL A 3 19.61 57.42 8.42
C VAL A 3 19.84 56.22 7.53
N LEU A 4 20.87 55.43 7.79
CA LEU A 4 21.05 54.11 7.19
C LEU A 4 20.13 53.13 7.91
N LEU A 5 19.12 52.62 7.21
CA LEU A 5 18.29 51.49 7.67
C LEU A 5 19.04 50.20 7.33
N ALA A 6 19.64 49.56 8.31
CA ALA A 6 20.20 48.22 8.18
C ALA A 6 19.07 47.20 8.23
N LEU A 7 18.70 46.56 7.11
CA LEU A 7 17.87 45.34 7.11
C LEU A 7 18.70 44.18 7.63
N LEU A 8 18.43 43.76 8.86
CA LEU A 8 18.87 42.46 9.37
C LEU A 8 17.98 41.39 8.73
N LEU A 9 18.47 40.76 7.67
CA LEU A 9 17.94 39.51 7.19
C LEU A 9 18.33 38.44 8.24
N SER A 10 17.40 38.04 9.09
CA SER A 10 17.54 36.84 9.92
C SER A 10 17.44 35.63 8.98
N ALA A 11 18.56 35.04 8.62
CA ALA A 11 18.55 33.68 8.05
C ALA A 11 17.96 32.77 9.12
N GLY A 12 16.75 32.28 8.88
CA GLY A 12 16.21 31.16 9.67
C GLY A 12 17.15 29.98 9.60
N PRO A 13 17.15 29.08 10.58
CA PRO A 13 17.94 27.87 10.52
C PRO A 13 17.62 27.13 9.21
N ALA A 14 18.63 26.88 8.38
CA ALA A 14 18.47 26.03 7.21
C ALA A 14 18.00 24.66 7.72
N LEU A 15 16.84 24.21 7.26
CA LEU A 15 16.37 22.86 7.55
C LEU A 15 17.42 21.88 7.03
N ALA A 16 17.78 20.88 7.85
CA ALA A 16 18.68 19.84 7.40
C ALA A 16 17.99 19.05 6.27
N GLU A 17 18.64 19.02 5.10
CA GLU A 17 18.15 18.22 3.99
C GLU A 17 18.29 16.72 4.32
N PRO A 18 17.30 15.88 3.95
CA PRO A 18 17.38 14.45 4.17
C PRO A 18 18.52 13.85 3.34
N ALA A 19 19.17 12.83 3.87
CA ALA A 19 20.15 12.06 3.12
C ALA A 19 19.42 11.31 1.98
N ILE A 20 19.96 11.40 0.77
CA ILE A 20 19.37 10.75 -0.39
C ILE A 20 19.88 9.31 -0.46
N PRO A 21 19.02 8.28 -0.44
CA PRO A 21 19.43 6.90 -0.65
C PRO A 21 19.93 6.70 -2.08
N ARG A 22 20.76 5.70 -2.28
CA ARG A 22 21.24 5.32 -3.62
C ARG A 22 20.71 3.96 -3.99
N PHE A 23 19.75 3.93 -4.88
CA PHE A 23 19.23 2.70 -5.46
C PHE A 23 20.05 2.30 -6.69
N VAL A 24 20.31 1.01 -6.82
CA VAL A 24 20.98 0.39 -7.95
C VAL A 24 20.05 -0.63 -8.55
N GLU A 25 19.71 -0.46 -9.82
CA GLU A 25 18.88 -1.43 -10.52
C GLU A 25 19.66 -2.73 -10.67
N GLU A 26 19.07 -3.82 -10.18
CA GLU A 26 19.59 -5.18 -10.29
C GLU A 26 18.88 -5.89 -11.45
N PRO A 27 19.42 -6.99 -11.98
CA PRO A 27 18.72 -7.78 -13.00
C PRO A 27 17.33 -8.16 -12.51
N GLY A 28 16.31 -7.58 -13.16
CA GLY A 28 14.91 -7.79 -12.81
C GLY A 28 14.43 -9.21 -13.14
N PRO A 29 13.36 -9.68 -12.51
CA PRO A 29 12.74 -10.95 -12.85
C PRO A 29 12.11 -10.88 -14.24
N ASP A 30 12.11 -12.01 -14.95
CA ASP A 30 11.36 -12.20 -16.19
C ASP A 30 9.85 -12.28 -15.84
N SER A 31 9.24 -11.14 -15.55
CA SER A 31 7.84 -11.00 -15.20
C SER A 31 7.30 -9.70 -15.78
N THR A 32 6.22 -9.81 -16.53
CA THR A 32 5.53 -8.66 -17.14
C THR A 32 4.06 -8.74 -16.82
N TYR A 33 3.49 -7.66 -16.31
CA TYR A 33 2.05 -7.51 -16.16
C TYR A 33 1.46 -7.00 -17.47
N ALA A 34 0.69 -7.84 -18.15
CA ALA A 34 0.17 -7.54 -19.48
C ALA A 34 -1.22 -8.14 -19.70
N GLY A 35 -1.86 -7.68 -20.76
CA GLY A 35 -3.16 -8.19 -21.21
C GLY A 35 -4.02 -7.09 -21.84
N GLY A 36 -5.27 -7.44 -22.13
CA GLY A 36 -6.28 -6.55 -22.69
C GLY A 36 -6.66 -5.39 -21.78
N TRP A 37 -7.84 -4.82 -22.05
CA TRP A 37 -8.32 -3.65 -21.30
C TRP A 37 -8.63 -3.96 -19.82
N GLU A 38 -8.95 -5.22 -19.48
CA GLU A 38 -9.17 -5.65 -18.10
C GLU A 38 -7.89 -5.58 -17.24
N TYR A 39 -6.74 -5.42 -17.86
CA TYR A 39 -5.47 -5.31 -17.14
C TYR A 39 -4.89 -3.89 -17.17
N MET A 40 -5.72 -2.88 -17.46
CA MET A 40 -5.30 -1.47 -17.34
C MET A 40 -5.07 -1.05 -15.88
N VAL A 41 -5.76 -1.71 -14.92
CA VAL A 41 -5.58 -1.58 -13.47
C VAL A 41 -5.10 -2.91 -12.89
N GLY A 42 -4.61 -2.92 -11.65
CA GLY A 42 -3.95 -4.08 -11.06
C GLY A 42 -2.45 -4.06 -11.31
N GLY A 43 -1.81 -5.23 -11.40
CA GLY A 43 -0.35 -5.33 -11.51
C GLY A 43 0.33 -5.24 -10.15
N GLY A 44 -0.27 -5.87 -9.14
CA GLY A 44 0.23 -5.84 -7.78
C GLY A 44 1.49 -6.69 -7.56
N ALA A 45 2.24 -6.32 -6.52
CA ALA A 45 3.34 -7.10 -5.94
C ALA A 45 3.00 -7.47 -4.50
N ALA A 46 3.31 -8.71 -4.10
CA ALA A 46 3.24 -9.13 -2.71
C ALA A 46 4.63 -9.57 -2.22
N SER A 47 5.03 -9.06 -1.04
CA SER A 47 6.28 -9.42 -0.40
C SER A 47 5.99 -10.12 0.94
N PHE A 48 6.52 -11.34 1.12
CA PHE A 48 6.29 -12.19 2.29
C PHE A 48 7.38 -13.25 2.42
N ASP A 49 7.61 -13.71 3.64
CA ASP A 49 8.56 -14.78 3.94
C ASP A 49 7.78 -16.09 4.07
N CYS A 50 7.84 -16.97 3.05
CA CYS A 50 7.01 -18.18 2.97
C CYS A 50 7.61 -19.43 3.62
N ASP A 51 8.88 -19.41 3.98
CA ASP A 51 9.57 -20.55 4.62
C ASP A 51 10.24 -20.20 5.96
N ALA A 52 10.00 -18.98 6.43
CA ALA A 52 10.50 -18.45 7.70
C ALA A 52 12.04 -18.40 7.80
N ASP A 53 12.71 -18.19 6.66
CA ASP A 53 14.17 -18.02 6.62
C ASP A 53 14.62 -16.57 6.90
N GLY A 54 13.67 -15.63 6.96
CA GLY A 54 13.87 -14.21 7.24
C GLY A 54 14.03 -13.36 6.00
N PHE A 55 14.26 -13.93 4.83
CA PHE A 55 14.33 -13.23 3.57
C PHE A 55 12.93 -13.16 2.93
N ALA A 56 12.51 -11.99 2.52
CA ALA A 56 11.21 -11.84 1.90
C ALA A 56 11.22 -12.34 0.46
N ASP A 57 10.25 -13.20 0.12
CA ASP A 57 9.95 -13.67 -1.22
C ASP A 57 9.00 -12.72 -1.94
N LEU A 58 8.79 -12.92 -3.25
CA LEU A 58 7.93 -12.09 -4.08
C LEU A 58 6.90 -12.91 -4.85
N LEU A 59 5.68 -12.39 -4.93
CA LEU A 59 4.70 -12.78 -5.93
C LEU A 59 4.31 -11.55 -6.76
N LEU A 60 4.50 -11.63 -8.07
CA LEU A 60 4.19 -10.58 -9.03
C LEU A 60 2.98 -11.00 -9.86
N ALA A 61 1.97 -10.14 -9.96
CA ALA A 61 0.83 -10.36 -10.84
C ALA A 61 1.26 -10.42 -12.29
N GLY A 62 0.67 -11.30 -13.06
CA GLY A 62 1.01 -11.52 -14.49
C GLY A 62 -0.05 -10.97 -15.46
N GLY A 63 -1.25 -10.64 -14.98
CA GLY A 63 -2.36 -10.30 -15.85
C GLY A 63 -2.86 -11.54 -16.61
N GLU A 64 -2.89 -11.50 -17.96
CA GLU A 64 -3.23 -12.67 -18.77
C GLU A 64 -2.21 -13.81 -18.64
N ALA A 65 -0.94 -13.47 -18.42
CA ALA A 65 0.10 -14.46 -18.13
C ALA A 65 -0.04 -15.00 -16.68
N PRO A 66 0.55 -16.16 -16.37
CA PRO A 66 0.61 -16.63 -14.99
C PRO A 66 1.33 -15.65 -14.07
N ALA A 67 0.84 -15.50 -12.85
CA ALA A 67 1.56 -14.82 -11.79
C ALA A 67 2.93 -15.48 -11.57
N ARG A 68 3.93 -14.70 -11.13
CA ARG A 68 5.30 -15.18 -10.98
C ARG A 68 5.70 -15.19 -9.50
N PHE A 69 5.84 -16.38 -8.95
CA PHE A 69 6.47 -16.55 -7.66
C PHE A 69 7.99 -16.58 -7.80
N LEU A 70 8.66 -15.83 -6.94
CA LEU A 70 10.10 -15.65 -6.93
C LEU A 70 10.63 -15.88 -5.52
N ARG A 71 11.34 -16.98 -5.34
CA ARG A 71 12.00 -17.25 -4.07
C ARG A 71 13.25 -16.41 -3.94
N ASN A 72 13.42 -15.79 -2.80
CA ASN A 72 14.60 -15.02 -2.46
C ASN A 72 15.77 -15.97 -2.16
N ARG A 73 16.91 -15.72 -2.80
CA ARG A 73 18.17 -16.43 -2.62
C ARG A 73 19.33 -15.50 -2.33
N SER A 74 19.03 -14.25 -1.99
CA SER A 74 20.02 -13.22 -1.67
C SER A 74 20.90 -13.66 -0.50
N ALA A 75 22.18 -13.37 -0.60
CA ALA A 75 23.04 -13.45 0.57
C ALA A 75 22.85 -12.19 1.43
N GLN A 76 23.00 -12.31 2.74
CA GLN A 76 22.89 -11.16 3.65
C GLN A 76 23.84 -10.02 3.23
N GLY A 77 23.27 -8.84 2.97
CA GLY A 77 24.00 -7.65 2.52
C GLY A 77 24.60 -7.76 1.11
N GLY A 78 24.25 -8.81 0.37
CA GLY A 78 24.67 -9.04 -1.00
C GLY A 78 23.77 -8.39 -2.06
N PRO A 79 24.07 -8.62 -3.36
CA PRO A 79 23.14 -8.33 -4.44
C PRO A 79 21.81 -9.10 -4.28
N LEU A 80 20.73 -8.54 -4.82
CA LEU A 80 19.45 -9.22 -4.82
C LEU A 80 19.45 -10.38 -5.80
N ASP A 81 19.05 -11.56 -5.33
CA ASP A 81 18.98 -12.78 -6.14
C ASP A 81 17.63 -13.47 -5.92
N PHE A 82 16.84 -13.58 -6.98
CA PHE A 82 15.52 -14.19 -6.97
C PHE A 82 15.42 -15.27 -8.03
N ALA A 83 14.90 -16.42 -7.64
CA ALA A 83 14.67 -17.54 -8.55
C ALA A 83 13.19 -17.87 -8.68
N ALA A 84 12.71 -17.99 -9.93
CA ALA A 84 11.38 -18.51 -10.18
C ALA A 84 11.31 -19.98 -9.82
N GLU A 85 10.37 -20.35 -8.95
CA GLU A 85 10.15 -21.73 -8.52
C GLU A 85 8.66 -22.08 -8.61
N PRO A 86 8.32 -23.34 -8.94
CA PRO A 86 6.94 -23.80 -8.88
C PRO A 86 6.42 -23.78 -7.43
N SER A 87 5.35 -23.03 -7.19
CA SER A 87 4.78 -22.86 -5.86
C SER A 87 3.30 -23.27 -5.75
N GLY A 88 2.57 -23.30 -6.89
CA GLY A 88 1.12 -23.41 -6.96
C GLY A 88 0.42 -22.05 -7.11
N LEU A 89 1.17 -20.94 -7.08
CA LEU A 89 0.64 -19.57 -7.22
C LEU A 89 0.59 -19.08 -8.68
N GLU A 90 1.06 -19.89 -9.63
CA GLU A 90 1.19 -19.53 -11.04
C GLU A 90 -0.18 -19.55 -11.77
N LEU A 91 -1.16 -18.85 -11.19
CA LEU A 91 -2.49 -18.69 -11.78
C LEU A 91 -2.48 -17.56 -12.81
N THR A 92 -3.31 -17.68 -13.83
CA THR A 92 -3.58 -16.61 -14.80
C THR A 92 -4.64 -15.63 -14.29
N ALA A 93 -4.79 -14.52 -14.98
CA ALA A 93 -5.75 -13.47 -14.68
C ALA A 93 -5.53 -12.77 -13.31
N VAL A 94 -4.36 -12.94 -12.71
CA VAL A 94 -4.05 -12.33 -11.41
C VAL A 94 -3.80 -10.84 -11.60
N THR A 95 -4.56 -10.02 -10.87
CA THR A 95 -4.44 -8.56 -10.81
C THR A 95 -3.66 -8.10 -9.59
N GLY A 96 -3.65 -8.90 -8.51
CA GLY A 96 -2.96 -8.54 -7.27
C GLY A 96 -2.91 -9.70 -6.27
N ALA A 97 -2.14 -9.49 -5.19
CA ALA A 97 -1.98 -10.49 -4.15
C ALA A 97 -1.75 -9.85 -2.78
N TYR A 98 -2.30 -10.50 -1.75
CA TYR A 98 -2.18 -10.05 -0.35
C TYR A 98 -1.84 -11.23 0.55
N PRO A 99 -0.68 -11.19 1.25
CA PRO A 99 -0.29 -12.23 2.19
C PRO A 99 -1.00 -12.05 3.53
N LEU A 100 -1.43 -13.15 4.13
CA LEU A 100 -1.98 -13.22 5.50
C LEU A 100 -2.03 -14.69 5.92
N ASP A 101 -2.10 -14.96 7.22
CA ASP A 101 -2.34 -16.31 7.75
C ASP A 101 -3.83 -16.43 8.10
N VAL A 102 -4.62 -16.97 7.16
CA VAL A 102 -6.10 -17.01 7.23
C VAL A 102 -6.60 -17.91 8.32
N ASP A 103 -6.08 -19.13 8.41
CA ASP A 103 -6.56 -20.15 9.35
C ASP A 103 -5.74 -20.22 10.66
N SER A 104 -4.81 -19.29 10.83
CA SER A 104 -3.95 -19.11 12.00
C SER A 104 -3.13 -20.37 12.33
N ASP A 105 -2.68 -21.09 11.31
CA ASP A 105 -1.85 -22.28 11.46
C ASP A 105 -0.33 -21.95 11.53
N GLY A 106 0.02 -20.69 11.36
CA GLY A 106 1.39 -20.18 11.40
C GLY A 106 2.13 -20.27 10.06
N VAL A 107 1.47 -20.75 9.01
CA VAL A 107 1.99 -20.78 7.65
C VAL A 107 1.34 -19.65 6.84
N MET A 108 2.11 -18.96 6.00
CA MET A 108 1.62 -17.86 5.21
C MET A 108 0.68 -18.35 4.09
N ASP A 109 -0.52 -17.77 4.05
CA ASP A 109 -1.49 -17.91 2.98
C ASP A 109 -1.49 -16.66 2.08
N LEU A 110 -2.24 -16.71 0.96
CA LEU A 110 -2.42 -15.56 0.07
C LEU A 110 -3.86 -15.44 -0.42
N ALA A 111 -4.32 -14.20 -0.53
CA ALA A 111 -5.47 -13.84 -1.33
C ALA A 111 -5.00 -13.39 -2.73
N LEU A 112 -5.39 -14.09 -3.78
CA LEU A 112 -5.10 -13.73 -5.18
C LEU A 112 -6.32 -13.08 -5.81
N LEU A 113 -6.20 -11.80 -6.11
CA LEU A 113 -7.22 -11.03 -6.82
C LEU A 113 -7.12 -11.33 -8.31
N ARG A 114 -8.27 -11.48 -8.97
CA ARG A 114 -8.28 -11.90 -10.38
C ARG A 114 -9.37 -11.18 -11.18
N VAL A 115 -9.19 -11.20 -12.47
CA VAL A 115 -10.29 -11.04 -13.42
C VAL A 115 -11.04 -12.38 -13.45
N GLY A 116 -12.20 -12.45 -12.83
CA GLY A 116 -12.92 -13.68 -12.52
C GLY A 116 -12.81 -14.02 -11.02
N GLU A 117 -12.85 -15.31 -10.70
CA GLU A 117 -12.87 -15.75 -9.31
C GLU A 117 -11.63 -15.37 -8.52
N THR A 118 -11.82 -14.68 -7.40
CA THR A 118 -10.79 -14.46 -6.38
C THR A 118 -10.46 -15.77 -5.66
N VAL A 119 -9.17 -16.06 -5.48
CA VAL A 119 -8.73 -17.33 -4.92
C VAL A 119 -7.96 -17.10 -3.62
N LEU A 120 -8.36 -17.82 -2.57
CA LEU A 120 -7.56 -17.98 -1.37
C LEU A 120 -6.64 -19.20 -1.53
N MET A 121 -5.35 -18.99 -1.33
CA MET A 121 -4.31 -20.01 -1.45
C MET A 121 -3.77 -20.33 -0.07
N ARG A 122 -3.99 -21.57 0.38
CA ARG A 122 -3.47 -22.05 1.65
C ARG A 122 -1.99 -22.41 1.52
N GLY A 123 -1.18 -21.93 2.46
CA GLY A 123 0.21 -22.32 2.61
C GLY A 123 0.35 -23.76 3.09
N LEU A 124 1.26 -24.50 2.49
CA LEU A 124 1.58 -25.90 2.84
C LEU A 124 2.97 -26.01 3.48
N GLY A 125 3.63 -24.87 3.72
CA GLY A 125 5.02 -24.77 4.14
C GLY A 125 6.00 -24.96 2.97
N GLY A 126 7.25 -24.49 3.16
CA GLY A 126 8.29 -24.56 2.16
C GLY A 126 7.92 -23.92 0.82
N CYS A 127 7.23 -22.80 0.89
CA CYS A 127 6.78 -22.00 -0.27
C CYS A 127 5.88 -22.76 -1.25
N ARG A 128 5.06 -23.67 -0.75
CA ARG A 128 4.07 -24.43 -1.52
C ARG A 128 2.68 -24.00 -1.12
N PHE A 129 1.79 -23.89 -2.10
CA PHE A 129 0.43 -23.40 -1.89
C PHE A 129 -0.59 -24.27 -2.61
N ALA A 130 -1.79 -24.33 -2.06
CA ALA A 130 -2.94 -24.99 -2.68
C ALA A 130 -4.18 -24.13 -2.55
N ARG A 131 -5.07 -24.21 -3.51
CA ARG A 131 -6.36 -23.51 -3.48
C ARG A 131 -7.21 -24.00 -2.31
N ALA A 132 -7.82 -23.09 -1.58
CA ALA A 132 -8.60 -23.35 -0.38
C ALA A 132 -10.05 -22.85 -0.42
N ASN A 133 -10.53 -22.29 -1.53
CA ASN A 133 -11.88 -21.73 -1.61
C ASN A 133 -12.97 -22.69 -1.13
N GLU A 134 -12.96 -23.94 -1.60
CA GLU A 134 -13.94 -24.96 -1.23
C GLU A 134 -13.80 -25.36 0.24
N ASP A 135 -12.57 -25.62 0.70
CA ASP A 135 -12.29 -26.05 2.07
C ASP A 135 -12.71 -25.00 3.09
N TRP A 136 -12.58 -23.72 2.74
CA TRP A 136 -12.89 -22.58 3.57
C TRP A 136 -14.28 -21.98 3.32
N GLY A 137 -15.09 -22.58 2.42
CA GLY A 137 -16.41 -22.07 2.07
C GLY A 137 -16.40 -20.65 1.51
N PHE A 138 -15.29 -20.27 0.87
CA PHE A 138 -15.11 -18.94 0.30
C PHE A 138 -15.64 -18.88 -1.12
N ASP A 139 -16.71 -18.09 -1.34
CA ASP A 139 -17.20 -17.76 -2.67
C ASP A 139 -16.39 -16.61 -3.27
N GLY A 140 -15.42 -16.92 -4.10
CA GLY A 140 -14.57 -15.94 -4.77
C GLY A 140 -15.26 -15.08 -5.83
N GLY A 141 -16.52 -15.41 -6.15
CA GLY A 141 -17.31 -14.72 -7.18
C GLY A 141 -16.76 -14.84 -8.59
N ASP A 142 -17.19 -13.96 -9.49
CA ASP A 142 -16.72 -13.86 -10.89
C ASP A 142 -16.55 -12.40 -11.32
N ALA A 143 -16.19 -11.52 -10.40
CA ALA A 143 -15.99 -10.12 -10.70
C ALA A 143 -14.53 -9.83 -11.08
N TRP A 144 -14.30 -8.64 -11.59
CA TRP A 144 -12.95 -8.10 -11.70
C TRP A 144 -12.55 -7.51 -10.35
N THR A 145 -11.81 -8.28 -9.54
CA THR A 145 -11.37 -7.88 -8.20
C THR A 145 -10.06 -7.12 -8.28
N THR A 146 -10.02 -5.95 -7.65
CA THR A 146 -8.92 -4.99 -7.75
C THR A 146 -8.41 -4.50 -6.40
N ALA A 147 -9.18 -4.71 -5.32
CA ALA A 147 -8.82 -4.28 -3.97
C ALA A 147 -9.13 -5.37 -2.95
N PHE A 148 -8.35 -5.38 -1.86
CA PHE A 148 -8.50 -6.33 -0.76
C PHE A 148 -8.06 -5.69 0.55
N ALA A 149 -8.74 -6.07 1.62
CA ALA A 149 -8.27 -5.83 2.99
C ALA A 149 -8.73 -6.96 3.91
N ALA A 150 -7.96 -7.19 4.98
CA ALA A 150 -8.31 -8.15 6.02
C ALA A 150 -8.09 -7.56 7.41
N THR A 151 -8.95 -7.98 8.36
CA THR A 151 -8.83 -7.64 9.78
C THR A 151 -9.45 -8.76 10.61
N TRP A 152 -9.14 -8.80 11.91
CA TRP A 152 -9.80 -9.71 12.87
C TRP A 152 -10.74 -8.90 13.75
N GLU A 153 -12.04 -9.18 13.65
CA GLU A 153 -13.03 -8.61 14.57
C GLU A 153 -12.82 -9.19 15.97
N VAL A 154 -13.12 -8.43 17.02
CA VAL A 154 -12.90 -8.84 18.41
C VAL A 154 -13.56 -10.20 18.70
N GLY A 155 -12.77 -11.16 19.14
CA GLY A 155 -13.21 -12.52 19.47
C GLY A 155 -13.38 -13.46 18.28
N ALA A 156 -13.00 -13.03 17.08
CA ALA A 156 -13.00 -13.89 15.91
C ALA A 156 -11.70 -14.69 15.78
N ASP A 157 -11.81 -15.97 15.50
CA ASP A 157 -10.66 -16.85 15.24
C ASP A 157 -10.13 -16.69 13.81
N TRP A 158 -10.97 -16.26 12.88
CA TRP A 158 -10.69 -16.07 11.46
C TRP A 158 -10.87 -14.60 11.05
N PRO A 159 -10.22 -14.16 9.97
CA PRO A 159 -10.32 -12.78 9.53
C PRO A 159 -11.68 -12.46 8.90
N THR A 160 -12.06 -11.20 9.00
CA THR A 160 -13.03 -10.56 8.12
C THR A 160 -12.31 -10.03 6.90
N LEU A 161 -12.78 -10.41 5.69
CA LEU A 161 -12.19 -10.02 4.42
C LEU A 161 -13.10 -9.02 3.70
N ALA A 162 -12.51 -7.98 3.10
CA ALA A 162 -13.19 -7.07 2.20
C ALA A 162 -12.59 -7.19 0.79
N LEU A 163 -13.45 -7.40 -0.22
CA LEU A 163 -13.09 -7.45 -1.62
C LEU A 163 -13.68 -6.26 -2.35
N GLY A 164 -12.82 -5.50 -2.99
CA GLY A 164 -13.19 -4.40 -3.86
C GLY A 164 -13.20 -4.84 -5.31
N THR A 165 -14.31 -4.56 -5.99
CA THR A 165 -14.53 -4.94 -7.37
C THR A 165 -14.61 -3.73 -8.27
N TYR A 166 -14.33 -3.94 -9.55
CA TYR A 166 -14.19 -2.88 -10.52
C TYR A 166 -15.38 -2.85 -11.51
N ILE A 167 -15.10 -2.59 -12.75
CA ILE A 167 -16.08 -2.48 -13.85
C ILE A 167 -16.79 -3.81 -14.07
N ASP A 168 -18.08 -3.75 -14.42
CA ASP A 168 -18.84 -4.90 -14.86
C ASP A 168 -18.48 -5.27 -16.30
N ARG A 169 -17.69 -6.32 -16.45
CA ARG A 169 -17.21 -6.84 -17.75
C ARG A 169 -18.32 -7.41 -18.65
N THR A 170 -19.50 -7.64 -18.09
CA THR A 170 -20.66 -8.15 -18.86
C THR A 170 -21.43 -7.06 -19.59
N GLN A 171 -21.11 -5.79 -19.34
CA GLN A 171 -21.70 -4.65 -20.02
C GLN A 171 -21.04 -4.43 -21.39
N GLU A 172 -21.74 -4.78 -22.48
CA GLU A 172 -21.17 -4.74 -23.82
C GLU A 172 -21.03 -3.32 -24.37
N ASP A 173 -22.05 -2.46 -24.17
CA ASP A 173 -22.13 -1.14 -24.83
C ASP A 173 -21.28 -0.05 -24.13
N PHE A 174 -21.30 0.01 -22.82
CA PHE A 174 -20.57 1.03 -22.04
C PHE A 174 -20.14 0.50 -20.68
N PRO A 175 -19.15 -0.40 -20.60
CA PRO A 175 -18.68 -0.98 -19.34
C PRO A 175 -18.15 0.09 -18.37
N TRP A 176 -17.58 1.17 -18.88
CA TRP A 176 -16.99 2.27 -18.09
C TRP A 176 -17.99 2.97 -17.16
N GLY A 177 -19.30 2.91 -17.46
CA GLY A 177 -20.37 3.44 -16.64
C GLY A 177 -20.87 2.50 -15.54
N SER A 178 -20.26 1.32 -15.41
CA SER A 178 -20.70 0.29 -14.46
C SER A 178 -19.67 0.10 -13.32
N CYS A 179 -20.14 -0.42 -12.20
CA CYS A 179 -19.31 -0.97 -11.12
C CYS A 179 -20.02 -2.17 -10.53
N THR A 180 -19.30 -3.24 -10.27
CA THR A 180 -19.82 -4.40 -9.54
C THR A 180 -19.81 -4.14 -8.04
N GLU A 181 -20.55 -4.93 -7.27
CA GLU A 181 -20.69 -4.75 -5.82
C GLU A 181 -19.43 -5.20 -5.08
N ASN A 182 -18.91 -4.36 -4.19
CA ASN A 182 -17.91 -4.77 -3.23
C ASN A 182 -18.50 -5.77 -2.22
N ARG A 183 -17.68 -6.62 -1.64
CA ARG A 183 -18.11 -7.73 -0.77
C ARG A 183 -17.35 -7.76 0.54
N LEU A 184 -18.06 -8.09 1.63
CA LEU A 184 -17.48 -8.36 2.94
C LEU A 184 -17.76 -9.81 3.33
N TYR A 185 -16.74 -10.56 3.68
CA TYR A 185 -16.82 -11.94 4.16
C TYR A 185 -16.49 -11.98 5.64
N ARG A 186 -17.42 -12.47 6.45
CA ARG A 186 -17.18 -12.73 7.86
C ARG A 186 -16.93 -14.20 8.13
N PRO A 187 -16.16 -14.53 9.16
CA PRO A 187 -15.92 -15.91 9.53
C PRO A 187 -17.21 -16.63 9.96
N ALA A 188 -17.28 -17.92 9.62
CA ALA A 188 -18.32 -18.85 10.05
C ALA A 188 -17.67 -20.20 10.39
N GLY A 189 -17.39 -20.44 11.66
CA GLY A 189 -16.62 -21.61 12.09
C GLY A 189 -15.19 -21.57 11.55
N LYS A 190 -14.78 -22.63 10.85
CA LYS A 190 -13.47 -22.70 10.16
C LYS A 190 -13.61 -22.39 8.68
N GLY A 191 -14.09 -21.19 8.36
CA GLY A 191 -14.32 -20.73 6.99
C GLY A 191 -15.14 -19.45 6.98
N PHE A 192 -15.80 -19.17 5.85
CA PHE A 192 -16.50 -17.91 5.60
C PHE A 192 -17.99 -18.11 5.39
N ALA A 193 -18.79 -17.18 5.91
CA ALA A 193 -20.21 -17.05 5.57
C ALA A 193 -20.39 -16.48 4.16
N ALA A 194 -21.61 -16.57 3.62
CA ALA A 194 -21.98 -15.88 2.41
C ALA A 194 -21.66 -14.37 2.52
N PRO A 195 -21.13 -13.75 1.45
CA PRO A 195 -20.69 -12.37 1.52
C PRO A 195 -21.83 -11.39 1.72
N LEU A 196 -21.57 -10.32 2.46
CA LEU A 196 -22.43 -9.17 2.58
C LEU A 196 -22.05 -8.13 1.50
N PRO A 197 -23.02 -7.55 0.79
CA PRO A 197 -22.72 -6.50 -0.17
C PRO A 197 -22.33 -5.19 0.54
N LEU A 198 -21.28 -4.55 0.06
CA LEU A 198 -20.90 -3.20 0.45
C LEU A 198 -21.36 -2.22 -0.64
N THR A 199 -22.61 -1.75 -0.52
CA THR A 199 -23.26 -0.88 -1.52
C THR A 199 -23.60 0.49 -0.92
N PRO A 200 -23.45 1.57 -1.72
CA PRO A 200 -23.08 1.63 -3.14
C PRO A 200 -21.60 1.34 -3.36
N SER A 201 -21.25 0.78 -4.55
CA SER A 201 -19.89 0.56 -5.02
C SER A 201 -19.54 1.56 -6.13
N TYR A 202 -18.30 2.06 -6.14
CA TYR A 202 -17.82 3.04 -7.10
C TYR A 202 -16.49 2.60 -7.76
N CYS A 203 -16.36 1.31 -8.03
CA CYS A 203 -15.17 0.69 -8.62
C CYS A 203 -13.92 0.89 -7.74
N ALA A 204 -13.84 0.14 -6.67
CA ALA A 204 -12.75 0.22 -5.70
C ALA A 204 -11.41 -0.22 -6.30
N LEU A 205 -10.36 0.55 -6.09
CA LEU A 205 -8.98 0.20 -6.46
C LEU A 205 -8.05 0.00 -5.25
N SER A 206 -8.48 0.42 -4.07
CA SER A 206 -7.78 0.11 -2.81
C SER A 206 -8.77 0.03 -1.65
N MET A 207 -8.45 -0.84 -0.70
CA MET A 207 -9.18 -0.99 0.56
C MET A 207 -8.22 -1.13 1.73
N LEU A 208 -8.61 -0.58 2.89
CA LEU A 208 -7.80 -0.63 4.10
C LEU A 208 -8.70 -0.69 5.33
N PHE A 209 -8.59 -1.75 6.14
CA PHE A 209 -9.08 -1.70 7.50
C PHE A 209 -8.10 -0.90 8.37
N THR A 210 -8.61 0.04 9.14
CA THR A 210 -7.80 0.93 9.97
C THR A 210 -8.55 1.37 11.21
N ASP A 211 -7.87 1.38 12.34
CA ASP A 211 -8.34 1.95 13.61
C ASP A 211 -8.04 3.46 13.63
N TRP A 212 -8.75 4.20 12.76
CA TRP A 212 -8.52 5.61 12.49
C TRP A 212 -8.61 6.52 13.74
N ASN A 213 -9.35 6.10 14.76
CA ASN A 213 -9.59 6.86 15.99
C ASN A 213 -8.97 6.21 17.23
N ARG A 214 -8.14 5.18 17.07
CA ARG A 214 -7.48 4.45 18.16
C ARG A 214 -8.46 3.86 19.19
N SER A 215 -9.65 3.49 18.76
CA SER A 215 -10.68 2.87 19.60
C SER A 215 -10.51 1.37 19.83
N GLY A 216 -9.61 0.75 19.08
CA GLY A 216 -9.46 -0.72 19.01
C GLY A 216 -10.51 -1.38 18.10
N GLN A 217 -11.31 -0.58 17.37
CA GLN A 217 -12.31 -1.07 16.43
C GLN A 217 -12.04 -0.52 15.04
N PRO A 218 -11.64 -1.36 14.07
CA PRO A 218 -11.32 -0.90 12.74
C PRO A 218 -12.56 -0.42 11.99
N ALA A 219 -12.36 0.55 11.11
CA ALA A 219 -13.27 0.93 10.05
C ALA A 219 -12.68 0.52 8.70
N LEU A 220 -13.50 0.37 7.66
CA LEU A 220 -13.01 0.08 6.31
C LEU A 220 -12.99 1.35 5.47
N ARG A 221 -11.81 1.75 5.01
CA ARG A 221 -11.64 2.78 3.98
C ARG A 221 -11.63 2.14 2.60
N VAL A 222 -12.28 2.82 1.64
CA VAL A 222 -12.31 2.38 0.24
C VAL A 222 -11.96 3.57 -0.65
N SER A 223 -10.96 3.39 -1.50
CA SER A 223 -10.58 4.35 -2.54
C SER A 223 -11.20 3.92 -3.87
N ASN A 224 -11.91 4.84 -4.49
CA ASN A 224 -12.79 4.58 -5.62
C ASN A 224 -12.41 5.41 -6.85
N ASP A 225 -12.44 4.78 -8.03
CA ASP A 225 -12.04 5.39 -9.30
C ASP A 225 -13.20 6.09 -10.06
N ARG A 226 -14.48 5.73 -9.80
CA ARG A 226 -15.59 6.14 -10.65
C ARG A 226 -16.45 7.27 -10.08
N GLU A 227 -15.83 8.34 -9.63
CA GLU A 227 -16.56 9.50 -9.11
C GLU A 227 -17.47 10.18 -10.14
N TYR A 228 -17.02 10.31 -11.38
CA TYR A 228 -17.77 11.04 -12.41
C TYR A 228 -18.95 10.24 -12.96
N TYR A 229 -18.74 8.97 -13.26
CA TYR A 229 -19.76 8.14 -13.90
C TYR A 229 -20.88 7.71 -12.95
N LYS A 230 -20.57 7.56 -11.67
CA LYS A 230 -21.52 7.10 -10.65
C LYS A 230 -21.85 8.15 -9.60
N GLY A 231 -21.26 9.35 -9.68
CA GLY A 231 -21.36 10.35 -8.62
C GLY A 231 -20.72 9.87 -7.32
N GLY A 232 -19.72 8.99 -7.44
CA GLY A 232 -19.07 8.34 -6.32
C GLY A 232 -18.16 9.23 -5.51
N GLN A 233 -17.54 8.65 -4.53
CA GLN A 233 -16.61 9.30 -3.62
C GLN A 233 -15.81 8.25 -2.87
N GLU A 234 -14.76 8.69 -2.20
CA GLU A 234 -14.07 7.90 -1.18
C GLU A 234 -15.05 7.52 -0.05
N GLN A 235 -14.90 6.31 0.49
CA GLN A 235 -15.84 5.78 1.48
C GLN A 235 -15.14 5.38 2.77
N LEU A 236 -15.84 5.55 3.88
CA LEU A 236 -15.50 5.00 5.19
C LEU A 236 -16.71 4.24 5.72
N TRP A 237 -16.50 2.99 6.14
CA TRP A 237 -17.55 2.10 6.61
C TRP A 237 -17.36 1.78 8.09
N HIS A 238 -18.44 1.86 8.86
CA HIS A 238 -18.50 1.26 10.19
C HIS A 238 -18.48 -0.26 10.08
N LEU A 239 -17.65 -0.89 10.91
CA LEU A 239 -17.53 -2.33 11.01
C LEU A 239 -17.68 -2.76 12.47
N ALA A 240 -18.92 -2.82 12.95
CA ALA A 240 -19.19 -3.38 14.27
C ALA A 240 -19.33 -4.91 14.17
N PRO A 241 -18.75 -5.69 15.11
CA PRO A 241 -18.82 -7.14 15.10
C PRO A 241 -20.26 -7.65 15.04
N GLY A 242 -20.55 -8.51 14.05
CA GLY A 242 -21.90 -9.10 13.87
C GLY A 242 -22.95 -8.17 13.27
N GLU A 243 -22.68 -6.88 13.09
CA GLU A 243 -23.62 -5.92 12.50
C GLU A 243 -23.43 -5.79 10.99
N THR A 244 -24.49 -5.37 10.29
CA THR A 244 -24.39 -5.01 8.87
C THR A 244 -23.53 -3.76 8.73
N PRO A 245 -22.48 -3.76 7.87
CA PRO A 245 -21.66 -2.58 7.63
C PRO A 245 -22.52 -1.41 7.13
N ARG A 246 -22.21 -0.19 7.57
CA ARG A 246 -22.85 1.03 7.12
C ARG A 246 -21.83 2.13 6.84
N LEU A 247 -22.13 3.00 5.91
CA LEU A 247 -21.29 4.15 5.60
C LEU A 247 -21.29 5.17 6.74
N TYR A 248 -20.13 5.78 6.99
CA TYR A 248 -20.08 7.06 7.67
C TYR A 248 -20.73 8.14 6.82
N THR A 249 -21.40 9.08 7.45
CA THR A 249 -22.15 10.16 6.82
C THR A 249 -21.47 11.52 7.03
N GLU A 250 -21.89 12.53 6.27
CA GLU A 250 -21.45 13.92 6.49
C GLU A 250 -21.83 14.45 7.90
N ALA A 251 -22.97 13.99 8.43
CA ALA A 251 -23.40 14.34 9.80
C ALA A 251 -22.47 13.74 10.86
N GLU A 252 -21.80 12.63 10.57
CA GLU A 252 -20.77 12.00 11.41
C GLU A 252 -19.37 12.57 11.16
N GLY A 253 -19.22 13.54 10.27
CA GLY A 253 -17.97 14.22 9.96
C GLY A 253 -17.26 13.73 8.69
N TRP A 254 -17.72 12.66 8.04
CA TRP A 254 -17.12 12.16 6.81
C TRP A 254 -17.49 13.04 5.63
N ALA A 255 -16.59 13.97 5.28
CA ALA A 255 -16.81 14.86 4.15
C ALA A 255 -16.68 14.12 2.81
N ARG A 256 -17.48 14.52 1.84
CA ARG A 256 -17.41 13.99 0.49
C ARG A 256 -16.09 14.37 -0.17
N LEU A 257 -15.28 13.37 -0.50
CA LEU A 257 -14.05 13.51 -1.27
C LEU A 257 -14.21 12.78 -2.60
N ARG A 258 -14.03 13.52 -3.68
CA ARG A 258 -14.14 13.02 -5.06
C ARG A 258 -12.78 13.13 -5.73
N ILE A 259 -12.18 11.98 -5.99
CA ILE A 259 -10.94 11.81 -6.73
C ILE A 259 -11.04 10.56 -7.61
N TRP A 260 -10.16 10.39 -8.56
CA TRP A 260 -9.93 9.09 -9.18
C TRP A 260 -8.99 8.29 -8.30
N GLY A 261 -9.52 7.72 -7.22
CA GLY A 261 -8.73 7.09 -6.19
C GLY A 261 -8.17 5.74 -6.62
N MET A 262 -6.89 5.50 -6.36
CA MET A 262 -6.19 4.29 -6.82
C MET A 262 -5.51 3.51 -5.71
N GLY A 263 -4.82 4.16 -4.79
CA GLY A 263 -4.10 3.51 -3.71
C GLY A 263 -4.24 4.25 -2.40
N ILE A 264 -4.07 3.54 -1.28
CA ILE A 264 -4.11 4.07 0.08
C ILE A 264 -2.83 3.67 0.80
N ALA A 265 -2.13 4.63 1.41
CA ALA A 265 -1.10 4.35 2.42
C ALA A 265 -1.45 5.07 3.72
N SER A 266 -1.13 4.47 4.87
CA SER A 266 -1.38 5.04 6.19
C SER A 266 -0.13 5.05 7.06
N GLN A 267 0.07 6.15 7.82
CA GLN A 267 1.19 6.32 8.72
C GLN A 267 0.90 7.46 9.71
N ASP A 268 1.28 7.34 10.98
CA ASP A 268 1.34 8.48 11.91
C ASP A 268 2.56 9.35 11.54
N LEU A 269 2.34 10.35 10.67
CA LEU A 269 3.38 11.25 10.18
C LEU A 269 3.62 12.45 11.08
N THR A 270 2.55 12.90 11.75
CA THR A 270 2.58 14.09 12.62
C THR A 270 3.06 13.74 14.03
N GLY A 271 3.02 12.47 14.41
CA GLY A 271 3.37 11.99 15.74
C GLY A 271 2.29 12.24 16.78
N ASP A 272 1.06 12.61 16.36
CA ASP A 272 -0.07 12.87 17.25
C ASP A 272 -0.77 11.59 17.74
N GLY A 273 -0.41 10.44 17.14
CA GLY A 273 -0.91 9.11 17.50
C GLY A 273 -2.04 8.62 16.62
N TYR A 274 -2.48 9.40 15.64
CA TYR A 274 -3.49 9.04 14.66
C TYR A 274 -2.86 8.90 13.27
N PRO A 275 -3.41 8.04 12.40
CA PRO A 275 -2.83 7.86 11.08
C PRO A 275 -3.23 8.98 10.12
N GLU A 276 -2.28 9.51 9.38
CA GLU A 276 -2.50 10.19 8.13
C GLU A 276 -2.70 9.18 7.01
N TYR A 277 -3.49 9.56 5.99
CA TYR A 277 -3.77 8.73 4.83
C TYR A 277 -3.34 9.43 3.56
N PHE A 278 -2.43 8.80 2.83
CA PHE A 278 -2.08 9.22 1.49
C PHE A 278 -2.93 8.47 0.46
N LEU A 279 -3.62 9.22 -0.40
CA LEU A 279 -4.49 8.69 -1.43
C LEU A 279 -3.91 9.08 -2.79
N THR A 280 -3.56 8.07 -3.59
CA THR A 280 -3.13 8.31 -4.96
C THR A 280 -4.31 8.51 -5.89
N SER A 281 -4.11 9.34 -6.92
CA SER A 281 -5.15 9.71 -7.87
C SER A 281 -4.54 10.06 -9.22
N MET A 282 -5.39 10.24 -10.20
CA MET A 282 -5.04 10.99 -11.42
C MET A 282 -5.02 12.47 -11.05
N ALA A 283 -3.95 13.18 -11.42
CA ALA A 283 -3.61 14.55 -11.08
C ALA A 283 -3.19 14.73 -9.60
N ASP A 284 -4.06 15.29 -8.76
CA ASP A 284 -3.72 15.64 -7.36
C ASP A 284 -3.86 14.46 -6.42
N ASN A 285 -2.76 14.00 -5.85
CA ASN A 285 -2.82 13.12 -4.70
C ASN A 285 -3.27 13.89 -3.45
N LYS A 286 -3.80 13.17 -2.47
CA LYS A 286 -4.29 13.71 -1.21
C LYS A 286 -3.51 13.15 -0.03
N LEU A 287 -3.19 14.00 0.94
CA LEU A 287 -2.66 13.60 2.24
C LEU A 287 -3.63 14.09 3.30
N GLN A 288 -4.42 13.18 3.84
CA GLN A 288 -5.46 13.47 4.80
C GLN A 288 -4.94 13.33 6.24
N SER A 289 -5.05 14.39 7.03
CA SER A 289 -4.79 14.41 8.47
C SER A 289 -6.08 14.74 9.22
N LEU A 290 -6.29 14.17 10.41
CA LEU A 290 -7.45 14.51 11.24
C LEU A 290 -7.47 16.00 11.53
N ALA A 291 -8.61 16.65 11.27
CA ALA A 291 -8.78 18.10 11.48
C ALA A 291 -8.75 18.49 12.97
N ALA A 292 -9.09 17.56 13.85
CA ALA A 292 -9.01 17.73 15.30
C ALA A 292 -8.84 16.36 15.97
N THR A 293 -8.03 16.33 17.02
CA THR A 293 -7.73 15.12 17.81
C THR A 293 -8.33 15.16 19.20
N ASP A 294 -9.16 16.16 19.52
CA ASP A 294 -9.94 16.28 20.75
C ASP A 294 -11.28 15.53 20.67
N ALA A 295 -11.80 15.12 21.80
CA ALA A 295 -13.05 14.35 21.87
C ALA A 295 -14.31 15.26 21.76
N PRO A 296 -15.40 14.78 21.05
CA PRO A 296 -15.47 13.48 20.37
C PRO A 296 -14.74 13.50 19.04
N LEU A 297 -13.94 12.47 18.77
CA LEU A 297 -13.28 12.31 17.49
C LEU A 297 -14.30 12.08 16.38
N LEU A 298 -14.18 12.84 15.32
CA LEU A 298 -14.96 12.70 14.09
C LEU A 298 -14.01 12.41 12.92
N PRO A 299 -14.40 11.59 11.94
CA PRO A 299 -13.58 11.30 10.76
C PRO A 299 -13.60 12.48 9.78
N ARG A 300 -13.22 13.66 10.28
CA ARG A 300 -13.05 14.87 9.49
C ARG A 300 -11.57 15.07 9.21
N TYR A 301 -11.24 15.19 7.96
CA TYR A 301 -9.86 15.27 7.49
C TYR A 301 -9.62 16.54 6.71
N ASP A 302 -8.47 17.15 6.96
CA ASP A 302 -7.89 18.22 6.14
C ASP A 302 -6.91 17.61 5.12
N ASP A 303 -6.94 18.11 3.89
CA ASP A 303 -5.94 17.76 2.87
C ASP A 303 -4.71 18.65 3.04
N ILE A 304 -3.63 18.07 3.53
CA ILE A 304 -2.36 18.75 3.77
C ILE A 304 -1.31 18.49 2.68
N ALA A 305 -1.66 17.78 1.58
CA ALA A 305 -0.70 17.37 0.55
C ALA A 305 0.05 18.56 -0.06
N PHE A 306 -0.65 19.65 -0.39
CA PHE A 306 -0.03 20.84 -0.95
C PHE A 306 0.93 21.51 0.05
N ALA A 307 0.49 21.70 1.28
CA ALA A 307 1.30 22.33 2.33
C ALA A 307 2.56 21.51 2.69
N ARG A 308 2.51 20.19 2.50
CA ARG A 308 3.62 19.27 2.76
C ARG A 308 4.48 18.97 1.53
N GLY A 309 4.12 19.48 0.33
CA GLY A 309 4.84 19.18 -0.91
C GLY A 309 4.65 17.75 -1.43
N ALA A 310 3.51 17.11 -1.08
CA ALA A 310 3.20 15.72 -1.43
C ALA A 310 2.13 15.58 -2.53
N THR A 311 1.70 16.67 -3.18
CA THR A 311 0.64 16.63 -4.22
C THR A 311 1.05 15.79 -5.42
N ALA A 312 2.33 15.85 -5.84
CA ALA A 312 2.90 15.13 -6.98
C ALA A 312 2.01 15.18 -8.24
N HIS A 313 1.44 16.36 -8.51
CA HIS A 313 0.45 16.61 -9.57
C HIS A 313 0.99 16.33 -10.98
N ARG A 314 2.30 16.53 -11.19
CA ARG A 314 2.97 16.42 -12.50
C ARG A 314 4.25 15.61 -12.36
N PRO A 315 4.75 15.06 -13.49
CA PRO A 315 6.07 14.47 -13.52
C PRO A 315 7.12 15.45 -12.97
N PRO A 316 8.02 15.02 -12.06
CA PRO A 316 9.10 15.85 -11.55
C PRO A 316 10.20 16.07 -12.60
N GLU A 317 10.27 15.21 -13.62
CA GLU A 317 11.26 15.15 -14.68
C GLU A 317 10.63 14.79 -16.03
N GLY A 318 11.43 14.75 -17.10
CA GLY A 318 11.02 14.29 -18.43
C GLY A 318 10.32 15.34 -19.28
N GLY A 319 9.91 16.47 -18.72
CA GLY A 319 9.33 17.59 -19.48
C GLY A 319 7.88 17.41 -19.93
N ASP A 320 7.20 16.32 -19.57
CA ASP A 320 5.77 16.16 -19.77
C ASP A 320 5.02 17.04 -18.75
N LEU A 321 4.31 18.04 -19.21
CA LEU A 321 3.59 19.00 -18.36
C LEU A 321 2.16 18.59 -18.05
N ARG A 322 1.69 17.45 -18.58
CA ARG A 322 0.36 16.93 -18.31
C ARG A 322 0.28 16.36 -16.89
N PRO A 323 -0.93 16.26 -16.33
CA PRO A 323 -1.10 15.67 -14.99
C PRO A 323 -0.60 14.24 -14.89
N SER A 324 -0.06 13.87 -13.74
CA SER A 324 0.40 12.52 -13.39
C SER A 324 -0.75 11.56 -13.17
N THR A 325 -0.45 10.25 -13.23
CA THR A 325 -1.33 9.16 -12.76
C THR A 325 -0.58 8.32 -11.74
N ALA A 326 -0.99 8.40 -10.49
CA ALA A 326 -0.34 7.73 -9.37
C ALA A 326 -1.12 6.49 -8.92
N TRP A 327 -0.43 5.36 -8.72
CA TRP A 327 -1.00 4.06 -8.41
C TRP A 327 -0.69 3.62 -6.98
N HIS A 328 0.41 2.90 -6.78
CA HIS A 328 0.76 2.34 -5.49
C HIS A 328 1.54 3.33 -4.63
N PRO A 329 1.01 3.77 -3.47
CA PRO A 329 1.76 4.54 -2.49
C PRO A 329 2.25 3.62 -1.38
N GLU A 330 3.45 3.84 -0.87
CA GLU A 330 3.95 3.15 0.31
C GLU A 330 4.81 4.06 1.18
N PHE A 331 4.49 4.15 2.49
CA PHE A 331 5.32 4.83 3.48
C PHE A 331 6.43 3.90 3.99
N ALA A 332 7.66 4.41 4.00
CA ALA A 332 8.84 3.70 4.47
C ALA A 332 9.95 4.68 4.85
N ASP A 333 10.84 4.30 5.75
CA ASP A 333 12.05 5.05 6.08
C ASP A 333 13.21 4.49 5.24
N VAL A 334 13.40 5.02 4.02
CA VAL A 334 14.34 4.46 3.04
C VAL A 334 15.78 4.92 3.25
N ASN A 335 16.01 5.94 4.08
CA ASN A 335 17.34 6.49 4.38
C ASN A 335 17.73 6.32 5.85
N ASN A 336 16.93 5.60 6.65
CA ASN A 336 17.15 5.31 8.07
C ASN A 336 17.36 6.55 8.94
N ASP A 337 16.71 7.68 8.62
CA ASP A 337 16.77 8.91 9.41
C ASP A 337 15.68 8.98 10.50
N GLY A 338 14.80 7.99 10.48
CA GLY A 338 13.68 7.83 11.41
C GLY A 338 12.43 8.60 10.98
N LEU A 339 12.40 9.28 9.85
CA LEU A 339 11.21 9.89 9.26
C LEU A 339 10.58 8.91 8.26
N SER A 340 9.29 9.07 7.97
CA SER A 340 8.61 8.19 7.01
C SER A 340 8.58 8.86 5.65
N ASP A 341 9.36 8.33 4.72
CA ASP A 341 9.36 8.73 3.33
C ASP A 341 8.18 8.09 2.58
N LEU A 342 7.93 8.53 1.35
CA LEU A 342 6.82 8.04 0.54
C LEU A 342 7.29 7.69 -0.87
N PHE A 343 7.16 6.43 -1.24
CA PHE A 343 7.29 5.98 -2.63
C PHE A 343 5.93 5.99 -3.33
N ILE A 344 5.89 6.39 -4.61
CA ILE A 344 4.68 6.39 -5.43
C ILE A 344 5.02 5.81 -6.80
N ALA A 345 4.44 4.66 -7.13
CA ALA A 345 4.49 4.09 -8.47
C ALA A 345 3.56 4.87 -9.41
N LYS A 346 4.04 5.24 -10.60
CA LYS A 346 3.33 6.11 -11.52
C LYS A 346 3.34 5.60 -12.96
N GLY A 347 2.33 5.99 -13.72
CA GLY A 347 2.24 5.68 -15.14
C GLY A 347 0.84 5.86 -15.70
N ASN A 348 0.72 6.25 -16.95
CA ASN A 348 -0.56 6.42 -17.63
C ASN A 348 -1.44 5.15 -17.55
N VAL A 349 -2.76 5.33 -17.47
CA VAL A 349 -3.72 4.20 -17.40
C VAL A 349 -3.59 3.33 -18.66
N SER A 350 -3.78 3.94 -19.84
CA SER A 350 -3.63 3.31 -21.15
C SER A 350 -3.76 4.39 -22.20
N GLU A 351 -2.68 4.96 -22.66
CA GLU A 351 -2.66 5.96 -23.73
C GLU A 351 -3.69 7.11 -23.59
N MET A 352 -3.99 7.53 -22.34
CA MET A 352 -4.88 8.65 -22.09
C MET A 352 -4.18 9.96 -22.43
N PRO A 353 -4.60 10.69 -23.48
CA PRO A 353 -3.83 11.82 -24.03
C PRO A 353 -3.78 13.04 -23.10
N ASP A 354 -4.73 13.18 -22.20
CA ASP A 354 -4.81 14.30 -21.25
C ASP A 354 -3.89 14.12 -20.03
N PHE A 355 -3.27 12.95 -19.87
CA PHE A 355 -2.37 12.62 -18.77
C PHE A 355 -0.96 12.34 -19.27
N ALA A 356 0.02 12.48 -18.39
CA ALA A 356 1.42 12.25 -18.70
C ALA A 356 1.65 10.85 -19.26
N MET A 357 2.33 10.77 -20.41
CA MET A 357 2.75 9.50 -21.02
C MET A 357 4.09 9.06 -20.47
N GLU A 358 4.98 10.03 -20.19
CA GLU A 358 6.23 9.84 -19.48
C GLU A 358 6.03 10.36 -18.06
N ASP A 359 5.76 9.45 -17.13
CA ASP A 359 5.36 9.75 -15.76
C ASP A 359 6.22 8.95 -14.76
N PRO A 360 7.42 9.49 -14.41
CA PRO A 360 8.35 8.77 -13.55
C PRO A 360 7.80 8.57 -12.14
N ASN A 361 8.20 7.49 -11.49
CA ASN A 361 7.91 7.24 -10.08
C ASN A 361 8.38 8.43 -9.21
N ASN A 362 7.71 8.66 -8.08
CA ASN A 362 8.17 9.60 -7.06
C ASN A 362 8.81 8.89 -5.87
N LEU A 363 9.84 9.50 -5.31
CA LEU A 363 10.35 9.20 -3.98
C LEU A 363 10.42 10.50 -3.19
N LEU A 364 9.47 10.67 -2.29
CA LEU A 364 9.32 11.87 -1.48
C LEU A 364 9.98 11.63 -0.11
N LEU A 365 11.13 12.26 0.13
CA LEU A 365 11.84 12.17 1.41
C LEU A 365 11.30 13.18 2.40
N GLN A 366 10.89 12.73 3.60
CA GLN A 366 10.34 13.59 4.64
C GLN A 366 11.44 14.42 5.30
N ARG A 367 11.18 15.71 5.53
CA ARG A 367 12.02 16.61 6.31
C ARG A 367 11.56 16.69 7.77
N PRO A 368 12.43 17.17 8.67
CA PRO A 368 12.08 17.33 10.08
C PRO A 368 10.88 18.25 10.36
N ASP A 369 10.53 19.17 9.45
CA ASP A 369 9.35 20.02 9.55
C ASP A 369 8.07 19.34 9.03
N GLY A 370 8.19 18.09 8.58
CA GLY A 370 7.13 17.27 8.02
C GLY A 370 6.80 17.57 6.56
N SER A 371 7.53 18.47 5.88
CA SER A 371 7.44 18.63 4.42
C SER A 371 8.18 17.51 3.71
N PHE A 372 7.91 17.34 2.41
CA PHE A 372 8.56 16.34 1.57
C PHE A 372 9.43 16.99 0.49
N ARG A 373 10.52 16.29 0.15
CA ARG A 373 11.40 16.60 -0.98
C ARG A 373 11.32 15.47 -2.00
N GLU A 374 11.06 15.82 -3.27
CA GLU A 374 11.20 14.88 -4.38
C GLU A 374 12.68 14.51 -4.59
N ALA A 375 12.98 13.23 -4.67
CA ALA A 375 14.34 12.73 -4.79
C ALA A 375 14.48 11.49 -5.71
N ALA A 376 13.41 11.07 -6.41
CA ALA A 376 13.43 9.83 -7.20
C ALA A 376 14.57 9.75 -8.21
N ALA A 377 14.86 10.85 -8.91
CA ALA A 377 15.95 10.91 -9.87
C ALA A 377 17.33 10.82 -9.23
N GLU A 378 17.53 11.60 -8.18
CA GLU A 378 18.78 11.60 -7.46
C GLU A 378 19.04 10.25 -6.78
N ALA A 379 17.97 9.58 -6.32
CA ALA A 379 18.02 8.25 -5.73
C ALA A 379 18.14 7.11 -6.75
N GLY A 380 17.83 7.36 -8.04
CA GLY A 380 17.95 6.37 -9.13
C GLY A 380 16.71 5.52 -9.37
N VAL A 381 15.51 5.94 -8.89
CA VAL A 381 14.24 5.19 -9.05
C VAL A 381 13.20 5.90 -9.92
N ALA A 382 13.54 7.00 -10.57
CA ALA A 382 12.68 7.75 -11.49
C ALA A 382 12.53 7.03 -12.83
N SER A 383 11.97 5.81 -12.82
CA SER A 383 11.71 5.05 -14.04
C SER A 383 10.54 5.66 -14.82
N LEU A 384 10.69 5.78 -16.14
CA LEU A 384 9.63 6.22 -17.07
C LEU A 384 8.75 5.06 -17.56
N VAL A 385 9.02 3.84 -17.13
CA VAL A 385 8.20 2.68 -17.46
C VAL A 385 6.85 2.79 -16.73
N THR A 386 5.77 2.44 -17.43
CA THR A 386 4.40 2.56 -16.90
C THR A 386 4.19 1.63 -15.70
N ALA A 387 4.39 2.15 -14.50
CA ALA A 387 4.29 1.37 -13.27
C ALA A 387 2.83 1.16 -12.83
N ARG A 388 2.62 0.17 -11.94
CA ARG A 388 1.37 -0.15 -11.27
C ARG A 388 1.57 -0.41 -9.79
N GLY A 389 1.91 -1.63 -9.40
CA GLY A 389 2.18 -2.03 -8.04
C GLY A 389 3.64 -1.94 -7.67
N ALA A 390 3.91 -1.89 -6.37
CA ALA A 390 5.25 -1.92 -5.85
C ALA A 390 5.30 -2.62 -4.48
N ALA A 391 6.50 -2.92 -4.00
CA ALA A 391 6.75 -3.30 -2.62
C ALA A 391 8.15 -2.85 -2.19
N LEU A 392 8.22 -2.30 -0.98
CA LEU A 392 9.46 -1.95 -0.29
C LEU A 392 9.73 -2.97 0.82
N ALA A 393 10.87 -3.66 0.75
CA ALA A 393 11.31 -4.59 1.80
C ALA A 393 12.83 -4.67 1.84
N ASP A 394 13.39 -5.06 2.97
CA ASP A 394 14.81 -5.37 3.11
C ASP A 394 15.03 -6.81 2.60
N PHE A 395 15.24 -6.96 1.28
CA PHE A 395 15.31 -8.28 0.65
C PHE A 395 16.63 -9.00 0.92
N ASN A 396 17.69 -8.27 1.26
CA ASN A 396 19.00 -8.86 1.54
C ASN A 396 19.42 -8.77 3.01
N MET A 397 18.51 -8.36 3.92
CA MET A 397 18.74 -8.27 5.37
C MET A 397 19.95 -7.40 5.75
N ASP A 398 20.16 -6.28 5.04
CA ASP A 398 21.20 -5.30 5.36
C ASP A 398 20.67 -4.07 6.12
N GLY A 399 19.35 -4.01 6.32
CA GLY A 399 18.66 -2.93 7.02
C GLY A 399 18.30 -1.74 6.16
N LEU A 400 18.52 -1.82 4.86
CA LEU A 400 18.08 -0.85 3.87
C LEU A 400 16.88 -1.42 3.11
N LEU A 401 15.86 -0.61 2.91
CA LEU A 401 14.69 -1.06 2.17
C LEU A 401 14.97 -1.00 0.67
N ASP A 402 14.87 -2.15 0.01
CA ASP A 402 14.93 -2.32 -1.43
C ASP A 402 13.54 -2.12 -2.05
N LEU A 403 13.47 -2.04 -3.37
CA LEU A 403 12.25 -1.73 -4.11
C LEU A 403 12.04 -2.70 -5.27
N VAL A 404 10.83 -3.23 -5.41
CA VAL A 404 10.33 -3.88 -6.62
C VAL A 404 9.14 -3.10 -7.17
N VAL A 405 9.06 -2.95 -8.49
CA VAL A 405 7.94 -2.29 -9.20
C VAL A 405 7.45 -3.18 -10.32
N VAL A 406 6.16 -3.45 -10.34
CA VAL A 406 5.48 -4.14 -11.43
C VAL A 406 5.07 -3.11 -12.47
N ASN A 407 5.48 -3.34 -13.70
CA ASN A 407 5.21 -2.47 -14.83
C ASN A 407 4.19 -3.09 -15.79
N ARG A 408 3.30 -2.25 -16.34
CA ARG A 408 2.37 -2.69 -17.38
C ARG A 408 3.08 -2.74 -18.73
N ASN A 409 2.92 -3.88 -19.42
CA ASN A 409 3.51 -4.17 -20.73
C ASN A 409 5.05 -4.02 -20.79
N ALA A 410 5.71 -4.15 -19.64
CA ALA A 410 7.16 -4.11 -19.54
C ALA A 410 7.62 -5.00 -18.36
N PRO A 411 8.88 -5.46 -18.36
CA PRO A 411 9.42 -6.23 -17.24
C PRO A 411 9.32 -5.49 -15.92
N ALA A 412 9.11 -6.24 -14.84
CA ALA A 412 9.22 -5.71 -13.49
C ALA A 412 10.66 -5.25 -13.23
N GLN A 413 10.81 -4.20 -12.45
CA GLN A 413 12.11 -3.62 -12.07
C GLN A 413 12.40 -3.89 -10.61
N LEU A 414 13.67 -4.14 -10.31
CA LEU A 414 14.16 -4.44 -8.97
C LEU A 414 15.34 -3.52 -8.67
N TRP A 415 15.29 -2.81 -7.55
CA TRP A 415 16.37 -1.93 -7.12
C TRP A 415 16.83 -2.27 -5.72
N ARG A 416 18.13 -2.47 -5.58
CA ARG A 416 18.76 -2.58 -4.28
C ARG A 416 19.15 -1.20 -3.76
N ASN A 417 18.77 -0.92 -2.52
CA ASN A 417 19.24 0.26 -1.82
C ASN A 417 20.71 0.02 -1.38
N ALA A 418 21.64 0.71 -2.02
CA ALA A 418 23.07 0.52 -1.86
C ALA A 418 23.75 1.57 -0.94
N GLY A 419 22.97 2.35 -0.19
CA GLY A 419 23.51 3.32 0.74
C GLY A 419 22.82 4.69 0.73
N GLY A 420 23.49 5.70 1.33
CA GLY A 420 22.90 7.00 1.63
C GLY A 420 22.17 7.04 2.97
N ALA A 421 22.08 5.91 3.67
CA ALA A 421 21.52 5.82 5.00
C ALA A 421 22.39 6.53 6.05
N THR A 422 21.75 7.22 6.99
CA THR A 422 22.43 8.02 8.01
C THR A 422 22.34 7.46 9.42
N GLY A 423 21.41 6.54 9.66
CA GLY A 423 21.09 6.04 10.98
C GLY A 423 21.31 4.55 11.16
N HIS A 424 20.87 4.07 12.31
CA HIS A 424 20.74 2.65 12.60
C HIS A 424 19.32 2.22 12.27
N TRP A 425 19.07 0.94 12.18
CA TRP A 425 17.76 0.39 11.90
C TRP A 425 17.34 -0.67 12.92
N ILE A 426 16.06 -0.95 12.97
CA ILE A 426 15.46 -2.09 13.66
C ILE A 426 14.34 -2.67 12.81
N GLY A 427 14.40 -3.97 12.54
CA GLY A 427 13.30 -4.72 11.96
C GLY A 427 12.45 -5.32 13.08
N VAL A 428 11.12 -5.16 13.02
CA VAL A 428 10.18 -5.72 14.00
C VAL A 428 9.14 -6.53 13.26
N ARG A 429 9.08 -7.83 13.57
CA ARG A 429 8.01 -8.72 13.09
C ARG A 429 7.18 -9.13 14.31
N PRO A 430 5.99 -8.55 14.50
CA PRO A 430 5.14 -8.91 15.63
C PRO A 430 4.64 -10.34 15.50
N ARG A 431 4.53 -11.02 16.62
CA ARG A 431 3.91 -12.35 16.72
C ARG A 431 3.16 -12.46 18.03
N GLN A 432 1.95 -13.01 17.95
CA GLN A 432 1.15 -13.32 19.15
C GLN A 432 0.61 -14.76 19.10
N PRO A 433 0.36 -15.38 20.27
CA PRO A 433 -0.25 -16.71 20.31
C PRO A 433 -1.75 -16.65 19.97
N GLY A 434 -2.28 -17.73 19.41
CA GLY A 434 -3.69 -17.85 19.06
C GLY A 434 -4.05 -17.26 17.70
N PRO A 435 -5.32 -16.89 17.50
CA PRO A 435 -5.79 -16.28 16.27
C PRO A 435 -5.04 -14.99 15.93
N ASN A 436 -4.94 -14.68 14.62
CA ASN A 436 -4.22 -13.48 14.15
C ASN A 436 -2.75 -13.45 14.60
N PRO A 437 -1.94 -14.43 14.25
CA PRO A 437 -0.57 -14.53 14.77
C PRO A 437 0.33 -13.37 14.35
N ASP A 438 0.03 -12.67 13.26
CA ASP A 438 0.74 -11.49 12.78
C ASP A 438 0.27 -10.17 13.44
N ALA A 439 -0.66 -10.24 14.39
CA ALA A 439 -1.19 -9.10 15.14
C ALA A 439 -1.77 -7.98 14.24
N VAL A 440 -2.45 -8.34 13.15
CA VAL A 440 -3.13 -7.38 12.26
C VAL A 440 -4.18 -6.58 13.03
N GLY A 441 -4.23 -5.27 12.83
CA GLY A 441 -5.02 -4.31 13.60
C GLY A 441 -4.32 -3.81 14.87
N GLY A 442 -3.17 -4.42 15.24
CA GLY A 442 -2.31 -3.94 16.32
C GLY A 442 -1.48 -2.72 15.93
N TRP A 443 -0.95 -2.04 16.93
CA TRP A 443 -0.08 -0.88 16.74
C TRP A 443 1.30 -1.16 17.27
N LEU A 444 2.31 -0.84 16.48
CA LEU A 444 3.70 -0.83 16.88
C LEU A 444 4.12 0.59 17.27
N GLU A 445 4.81 0.72 18.39
CA GLU A 445 5.37 2.00 18.85
C GLU A 445 6.89 1.86 19.04
N LEU A 446 7.64 2.70 18.34
CA LEU A 446 9.09 2.83 18.54
C LEU A 446 9.39 4.14 19.27
N ARG A 447 9.96 4.04 20.47
CA ARG A 447 10.31 5.19 21.29
C ARG A 447 11.80 5.52 21.18
N GLN A 448 12.11 6.76 20.78
CA GLN A 448 13.45 7.27 20.63
C GLN A 448 13.60 8.61 21.38
N GLY A 449 13.86 8.54 22.65
CA GLY A 449 13.81 9.72 23.54
C GLY A 449 12.38 10.21 23.67
N GLU A 450 12.10 11.45 23.28
CA GLU A 450 10.76 12.04 23.33
C GLU A 450 9.93 11.74 22.06
N ARG A 451 10.59 11.27 21.00
CA ARG A 451 9.90 10.92 19.75
C ARG A 451 9.27 9.54 19.85
N ILE A 452 8.04 9.43 19.40
CA ILE A 452 7.32 8.16 19.26
C ILE A 452 6.90 8.03 17.80
N ALA A 453 7.46 7.02 17.11
CA ALA A 453 6.98 6.62 15.79
C ALA A 453 5.97 5.49 15.95
N ARG A 454 4.84 5.57 15.26
CA ARG A 454 3.76 4.58 15.35
C ARG A 454 3.37 4.08 13.99
N ARG A 455 3.00 2.81 13.94
CA ARG A 455 2.49 2.18 12.73
C ARG A 455 1.44 1.14 13.07
N GLU A 456 0.32 1.18 12.37
CA GLU A 456 -0.69 0.14 12.40
C GLU A 456 -0.24 -1.06 11.56
N ILE A 457 -0.49 -2.27 12.04
CA ILE A 457 -0.23 -3.51 11.29
C ILE A 457 -1.48 -3.80 10.47
N THR A 458 -1.39 -3.68 9.16
CA THR A 458 -2.54 -3.80 8.27
C THR A 458 -2.30 -4.83 7.17
N VAL A 459 -3.38 -5.46 6.70
CA VAL A 459 -3.44 -6.20 5.44
C VAL A 459 -4.42 -5.46 4.54
N GLY A 460 -3.89 -4.86 3.49
CA GLY A 460 -4.65 -3.97 2.60
C GLY A 460 -3.85 -2.72 2.24
N GLY A 461 -4.51 -1.75 1.64
CA GLY A 461 -3.88 -0.54 1.13
C GLY A 461 -3.05 -0.78 -0.13
N GLY A 462 -2.14 0.14 -0.45
CA GLY A 462 -1.39 0.13 -1.69
C GLY A 462 -2.29 0.17 -2.92
N HIS A 463 -1.80 -0.36 -4.05
CA HIS A 463 -2.61 -0.68 -5.23
C HIS A 463 -2.36 -2.14 -5.59
N ALA A 464 -3.40 -2.97 -5.46
CA ALA A 464 -3.43 -4.39 -5.81
C ALA A 464 -2.36 -5.28 -5.16
N GLY A 465 -1.66 -4.82 -4.15
CA GLY A 465 -0.60 -5.59 -3.49
C GLY A 465 -0.26 -5.02 -2.12
N ALA A 466 0.33 -5.86 -1.27
CA ALA A 466 0.76 -5.49 0.06
C ALA A 466 1.98 -6.31 0.49
N ARG A 467 2.64 -5.84 1.53
CA ARG A 467 3.66 -6.61 2.26
C ARG A 467 3.11 -7.07 3.61
N LEU A 468 3.40 -8.28 3.99
CA LEU A 468 3.35 -8.75 5.37
C LEU A 468 4.78 -9.10 5.82
N ALA A 469 5.72 -8.22 5.51
CA ALA A 469 7.05 -8.23 6.09
C ALA A 469 7.04 -7.38 7.37
N GLY A 470 7.99 -7.62 8.27
CA GLY A 470 8.15 -6.80 9.47
C GLY A 470 8.30 -5.31 9.15
N CYS A 471 8.02 -4.46 10.11
CA CYS A 471 8.27 -3.03 9.98
C CYS A 471 9.75 -2.72 10.24
N THR A 472 10.37 -2.00 9.31
CA THR A 472 11.74 -1.47 9.50
C THR A 472 11.66 0.01 9.84
N TRP A 473 12.37 0.43 10.87
CA TRP A 473 12.53 1.83 11.26
C TRP A 473 13.99 2.19 11.35
N GLY A 474 14.36 3.34 10.82
CA GLY A 474 15.60 3.97 11.07
C GLY A 474 15.65 4.70 12.42
N SER A 475 16.84 5.02 12.88
CA SER A 475 17.09 5.86 14.05
C SER A 475 18.28 6.76 13.80
N ALA A 476 18.13 8.04 14.13
CA ALA A 476 19.26 8.97 14.05
C ALA A 476 20.50 8.46 14.80
N PRO A 477 21.71 8.74 14.34
CA PRO A 477 22.95 8.32 15.00
C PRO A 477 23.01 8.78 16.47
N GLY A 478 23.44 7.90 17.39
CA GLY A 478 23.80 8.26 18.75
C GLY A 478 22.72 8.11 19.84
N ARG A 479 21.55 7.51 19.59
CA ARG A 479 20.51 7.32 20.63
C ARG A 479 20.32 5.84 21.02
N LYS A 480 20.17 5.58 22.34
CA LYS A 480 19.82 4.25 22.89
C LYS A 480 18.36 3.92 22.58
N ARG A 481 18.05 2.64 22.33
CA ARG A 481 16.75 2.12 21.92
C ARG A 481 16.04 1.42 23.07
N SER A 482 14.71 1.52 23.13
CA SER A 482 13.86 0.61 23.89
C SER A 482 12.65 0.26 23.03
N CYS A 483 12.34 -1.02 22.88
CA CYS A 483 11.07 -1.50 22.35
C CYS A 483 10.12 -1.73 23.53
N GLY A 484 8.90 -1.26 23.45
CA GLY A 484 7.84 -1.51 24.42
C GLY A 484 6.73 -2.32 23.80
#